data_663d90655620877e4eadd778ab43b2e5
#
_entry.id   663d90655620877e4eadd778ab43b2e5
#
_cell.length_a   1.000
_cell.length_b   1.000
_cell.length_c   1.000
_cell.angle_alpha   90.00
_cell.angle_beta   90.00
_cell.angle_gamma   90.00
#
_symmetry.space_group_name_H-M   'P 1'
#
loop_
_entity.id
_entity.type
_entity.pdbx_description
1 polymer ?
#
loop_
_entity_poly.entity_id
_entity_poly.type
_entity_poly.pdbx_seq_one_letter_code
_entity_poly.pdbx_strand_id
1 'polypeptide(L)'
;ASERPKSKRPPKKSSPAKLSKSQPNPDLKAQVPFPGIESVMHGNGAVAHVMEHVCDGVIGYPITPSTEISEIYEAYRASGGINVWDRRPFFFEPEGEHSAQSGAMGAALTGGKYISNASSSQGILYGLESHFVTAGKKIGGFVLQIAARVVSRNSLNVMAGHDDVYALLPSGYTIFFGSNPQEAADLAAIAYRSSSLSLIPAANAMDGFSTSHMQSEVLHPEPELLKRYLGDPSERIPCPSVAQEILFGARGRYWQLNHFLEHHSLEFDPEAFDNLKDFLKKNENQLDQDSAESLLQESLQWVPLEIQGSWKRQWVHSHRKGSRQRVPALVDPHSPGLTGGVQNQPDFQAGIADHLSHFASEVPRFVVQAMEEYTTLTGREYHPVQTVWTEDADWILLGMGSVTDDAEAVASHLRNQGKRVGVVSVKLLHPFPEADVIRALQGKKAVTVLERSGTTALTQLVNQALYRSFENHHTERHPGIPGLSELPSVSTAIFGLGGHDLQPRHLVAAFENMISARNVPLYYLGSKFFSDSTSPEMNALQEQLKKAYPETVSMALETGENPKLLPKEAIRVRFHSVGGYGTIASGKLLTDILAAVLGLHSKSAPK
;
A
#
# COMPACT_ATOMS: atom_id res chain seq x y z
N ALA A 1 41.01 57.76 -36.87
CA ALA A 1 40.69 57.26 -35.55
C ALA A 1 39.66 56.14 -35.68
N SER A 2 40.13 54.89 -35.60
CA SER A 2 39.32 53.69 -35.72
C SER A 2 39.13 53.07 -34.34
N GLU A 3 37.90 52.99 -33.91
CA GLU A 3 37.53 52.29 -32.66
C GLU A 3 37.63 50.77 -32.81
N ARG A 4 38.30 50.12 -31.86
CA ARG A 4 38.36 48.64 -31.72
C ARG A 4 37.13 48.16 -30.97
N PRO A 5 36.50 47.02 -31.36
CA PRO A 5 35.36 46.46 -30.65
C PRO A 5 35.80 45.79 -29.36
N LYS A 6 35.02 46.01 -28.26
CA LYS A 6 35.21 45.39 -26.94
C LYS A 6 34.89 43.91 -26.99
N SER A 7 35.81 43.07 -26.52
CA SER A 7 35.65 41.62 -26.37
C SER A 7 34.57 41.30 -25.33
N LYS A 8 33.55 40.53 -25.71
CA LYS A 8 32.53 39.96 -24.79
C LYS A 8 33.18 38.87 -23.93
N ARG A 9 33.12 38.99 -22.61
CA ARG A 9 33.50 37.94 -21.68
C ARG A 9 32.54 36.74 -21.85
N PRO A 10 33.03 35.50 -21.75
CA PRO A 10 32.18 34.30 -21.78
C PRO A 10 31.30 34.25 -20.53
N PRO A 11 30.08 33.65 -20.60
CA PRO A 11 29.17 33.59 -19.46
C PRO A 11 29.79 32.69 -18.35
N LYS A 12 29.65 33.14 -17.11
CA LYS A 12 30.06 32.37 -15.92
C LYS A 12 29.35 31.02 -15.96
N LYS A 13 30.11 29.94 -15.85
CA LYS A 13 29.58 28.59 -15.61
C LYS A 13 28.73 28.63 -14.35
N SER A 14 27.45 28.30 -14.48
CA SER A 14 26.54 28.06 -13.37
C SER A 14 27.11 26.94 -12.48
N SER A 15 27.18 27.20 -11.19
CA SER A 15 27.55 26.17 -10.21
C SER A 15 26.58 24.98 -10.31
N PRO A 16 27.03 23.72 -10.11
CA PRO A 16 26.14 22.58 -10.14
C PRO A 16 25.06 22.74 -9.08
N ALA A 17 23.81 22.50 -9.49
CA ALA A 17 22.67 22.51 -8.59
C ALA A 17 22.95 21.51 -7.44
N LYS A 18 22.86 22.00 -6.22
CA LYS A 18 22.95 21.16 -5.02
C LYS A 18 21.81 20.14 -5.08
N LEU A 19 22.15 18.87 -4.91
CA LEU A 19 21.20 17.77 -4.69
C LEU A 19 20.14 18.20 -3.68
N SER A 20 18.91 18.41 -4.13
CA SER A 20 17.77 18.47 -3.23
C SER A 20 17.37 17.01 -2.95
N LYS A 21 17.98 16.38 -1.95
CA LYS A 21 17.25 15.37 -1.20
C LYS A 21 16.03 16.09 -0.63
N SER A 22 14.91 15.44 -0.58
CA SER A 22 13.75 15.85 0.21
C SER A 22 14.10 15.80 1.71
N GLN A 23 15.07 16.62 2.13
CA GLN A 23 15.13 17.06 3.51
C GLN A 23 13.95 18.04 3.66
N PRO A 24 13.12 17.87 4.71
CA PRO A 24 12.11 18.87 4.99
C PRO A 24 12.81 20.23 5.05
N ASN A 25 12.37 21.13 4.18
CA ASN A 25 12.83 22.52 4.21
C ASN A 25 12.61 23.02 5.65
N PRO A 26 13.62 23.49 6.39
CA PRO A 26 13.44 23.98 7.75
C PRO A 26 12.36 25.07 7.84
N ASP A 27 12.09 25.81 6.76
CA ASP A 27 10.99 26.78 6.67
C ASP A 27 9.62 26.11 6.51
N LEU A 28 9.51 24.86 6.06
CA LEU A 28 8.26 24.09 6.00
C LEU A 28 7.83 23.56 7.38
N LYS A 29 8.78 23.25 8.29
CA LYS A 29 8.45 22.84 9.67
C LYS A 29 7.65 23.89 10.45
N ALA A 30 7.79 25.17 10.09
CA ALA A 30 7.04 26.27 10.71
C ALA A 30 5.64 26.50 10.11
N GLN A 31 5.26 25.81 9.03
CA GLN A 31 4.04 26.09 8.26
C GLN A 31 3.02 24.94 8.24
N VAL A 32 3.39 23.72 8.60
CA VAL A 32 2.48 22.57 8.59
C VAL A 32 2.06 22.17 10.01
N PRO A 33 0.79 21.69 10.19
CA PRO A 33 0.29 21.34 11.52
C PRO A 33 1.04 20.21 12.21
N PHE A 34 1.53 19.22 11.43
CA PHE A 34 2.15 18.00 11.95
C PHE A 34 3.39 17.63 11.14
N PRO A 35 4.55 18.22 11.44
CA PRO A 35 5.79 17.95 10.71
C PRO A 35 6.38 16.56 10.98
N GLY A 36 5.94 15.87 12.03
CA GLY A 36 6.47 14.61 12.51
C GLY A 36 7.48 14.76 13.66
N ILE A 37 7.61 13.70 14.46
CA ILE A 37 8.55 13.64 15.57
C ILE A 37 9.83 12.95 15.08
N GLU A 38 10.97 13.65 15.22
CA GLU A 38 12.28 13.10 14.84
C GLU A 38 12.64 11.89 15.71
N SER A 39 12.94 10.78 15.08
CA SER A 39 13.39 9.57 15.75
C SER A 39 14.21 8.68 14.83
N VAL A 40 14.76 7.61 15.38
CA VAL A 40 15.45 6.57 14.60
C VAL A 40 14.65 5.29 14.74
N MET A 41 14.12 4.80 13.62
CA MET A 41 13.27 3.62 13.60
C MET A 41 13.58 2.72 12.40
N HIS A 42 13.32 1.44 12.55
CA HIS A 42 13.24 0.51 11.44
C HIS A 42 11.79 0.37 10.96
N GLY A 43 11.59 -0.17 9.74
CA GLY A 43 10.26 -0.23 9.13
C GLY A 43 9.20 -0.92 9.98
N ASN A 44 9.51 -2.05 10.62
CA ASN A 44 8.57 -2.71 11.53
C ASN A 44 8.17 -1.81 12.70
N GLY A 45 9.15 -1.15 13.34
CA GLY A 45 8.88 -0.22 14.44
C GLY A 45 8.07 0.99 14.02
N ALA A 46 8.34 1.54 12.83
CA ALA A 46 7.61 2.68 12.28
C ALA A 46 6.14 2.34 11.97
N VAL A 47 5.88 1.15 11.43
CA VAL A 47 4.52 0.63 11.22
C VAL A 47 3.82 0.32 12.54
N ALA A 48 4.52 -0.35 13.47
CA ALA A 48 3.97 -0.68 14.78
C ALA A 48 3.58 0.58 15.57
N HIS A 49 4.37 1.66 15.48
CA HIS A 49 4.01 2.94 16.07
C HIS A 49 2.66 3.47 15.60
N VAL A 50 2.36 3.38 14.29
CA VAL A 50 1.04 3.76 13.78
C VAL A 50 -0.05 2.84 14.34
N MET A 51 0.21 1.54 14.38
CA MET A 51 -0.76 0.55 14.87
C MET A 51 -1.07 0.73 16.36
N GLU A 52 -0.07 0.99 17.21
CA GLU A 52 -0.23 1.23 18.65
C GLU A 52 -1.19 2.37 18.94
N HIS A 53 -1.14 3.42 18.12
CA HIS A 53 -1.99 4.60 18.28
C HIS A 53 -3.35 4.50 17.60
N VAL A 54 -3.48 3.65 16.57
CA VAL A 54 -4.68 3.57 15.73
C VAL A 54 -5.52 2.33 16.00
N CYS A 55 -4.91 1.14 16.14
CA CYS A 55 -5.67 -0.09 16.19
C CYS A 55 -6.40 -0.28 17.52
N ASP A 56 -7.66 -0.68 17.43
CA ASP A 56 -8.40 -1.22 18.55
C ASP A 56 -8.02 -2.69 18.81
N GLY A 57 -7.53 -3.39 17.78
CA GLY A 57 -7.06 -4.75 17.92
C GLY A 57 -6.17 -5.23 16.78
N VAL A 58 -5.28 -6.14 17.14
CA VAL A 58 -4.44 -6.90 16.21
C VAL A 58 -4.66 -8.38 16.46
N ILE A 59 -4.90 -9.12 15.39
CA ILE A 59 -4.94 -10.57 15.39
C ILE A 59 -3.92 -11.03 14.37
N GLY A 60 -2.85 -11.64 14.85
CA GLY A 60 -1.71 -11.99 14.01
C GLY A 60 -1.06 -13.29 14.46
N TYR A 61 -0.30 -13.90 13.56
CA TYR A 61 0.57 -15.03 13.83
C TYR A 61 1.98 -14.68 13.42
N PRO A 62 2.98 -14.87 14.30
CA PRO A 62 4.33 -14.37 14.06
C PRO A 62 5.00 -15.11 12.89
N ILE A 63 5.45 -14.34 11.91
CA ILE A 63 6.23 -14.83 10.78
C ILE A 63 7.31 -13.81 10.37
N THR A 64 8.56 -14.30 10.28
CA THR A 64 9.70 -13.47 9.83
C THR A 64 9.50 -13.00 8.38
N PRO A 65 9.73 -11.71 8.04
CA PRO A 65 10.29 -10.63 8.88
C PRO A 65 9.25 -9.68 9.50
N SER A 66 7.96 -9.97 9.47
CA SER A 66 6.90 -9.11 10.05
C SER A 66 6.68 -9.32 11.55
N THR A 67 7.33 -10.30 12.17
CA THR A 67 7.15 -10.69 13.59
C THR A 67 7.20 -9.50 14.55
N GLU A 68 8.21 -8.64 14.44
CA GLU A 68 8.40 -7.49 15.33
C GLU A 68 7.21 -6.50 15.31
N ILE A 69 6.43 -6.42 14.23
CA ILE A 69 5.25 -5.55 14.16
C ILE A 69 4.24 -5.94 15.25
N SER A 70 3.93 -7.24 15.32
CA SER A 70 3.00 -7.79 16.30
C SER A 70 3.57 -7.78 17.73
N GLU A 71 4.86 -8.09 17.89
CA GLU A 71 5.55 -8.11 19.17
C GLU A 71 5.59 -6.71 19.84
N ILE A 72 5.90 -5.67 19.06
CA ILE A 72 5.92 -4.29 19.55
C ILE A 72 4.50 -3.86 19.97
N TYR A 73 3.49 -4.14 19.15
CA TYR A 73 2.10 -3.84 19.50
C TYR A 73 1.63 -4.57 20.75
N GLU A 74 1.97 -5.85 20.90
CA GLU A 74 1.65 -6.64 22.10
C GLU A 74 2.34 -6.09 23.35
N ALA A 75 3.61 -5.72 23.24
CA ALA A 75 4.36 -5.11 24.35
C ALA A 75 3.73 -3.78 24.79
N TYR A 76 3.30 -2.94 23.83
CA TYR A 76 2.57 -1.70 24.11
C TYR A 76 1.26 -1.97 24.85
N ARG A 77 0.43 -2.90 24.34
CA ARG A 77 -0.81 -3.32 25.00
C ARG A 77 -0.56 -3.86 26.42
N ALA A 78 0.43 -4.73 26.58
CA ALA A 78 0.76 -5.35 27.87
C ALA A 78 1.24 -4.34 28.91
N SER A 79 1.90 -3.26 28.48
CA SER A 79 2.29 -2.14 29.34
C SER A 79 1.14 -1.22 29.78
N GLY A 80 -0.08 -1.49 29.30
CA GLY A 80 -1.26 -0.68 29.60
C GLY A 80 -1.51 0.46 28.62
N GLY A 81 -0.90 0.39 27.41
CA GLY A 81 -1.11 1.36 26.35
C GLY A 81 -2.58 1.50 25.95
N ILE A 82 -2.94 2.69 25.46
CA ILE A 82 -4.28 3.05 24.95
C ILE A 82 -4.11 3.73 23.59
N ASN A 83 -5.07 3.53 22.69
CA ASN A 83 -5.03 4.20 21.40
C ASN A 83 -5.46 5.68 21.50
N VAL A 84 -5.39 6.41 20.41
CA VAL A 84 -5.70 7.86 20.38
C VAL A 84 -7.17 8.20 20.66
N TRP A 85 -8.05 7.22 20.77
CA TRP A 85 -9.47 7.36 21.17
C TRP A 85 -9.72 6.87 22.59
N ASP A 86 -8.67 6.77 23.43
CA ASP A 86 -8.72 6.35 24.84
C ASP A 86 -9.28 4.92 25.04
N ARG A 87 -9.08 4.04 24.05
CA ARG A 87 -9.51 2.65 24.10
C ARG A 87 -8.34 1.73 24.39
N ARG A 88 -8.58 0.68 25.18
CA ARG A 88 -7.61 -0.37 25.43
C ARG A 88 -7.53 -1.30 24.21
N PRO A 89 -6.37 -1.44 23.57
CA PRO A 89 -6.22 -2.34 22.46
C PRO A 89 -6.22 -3.81 22.91
N PHE A 90 -6.67 -4.69 22.03
CA PHE A 90 -6.55 -6.13 22.26
C PHE A 90 -5.55 -6.76 21.27
N PHE A 91 -4.96 -7.87 21.70
CA PHE A 91 -4.11 -8.71 20.86
C PHE A 91 -4.52 -10.16 21.01
N PHE A 92 -4.57 -10.90 19.92
CA PHE A 92 -4.86 -12.33 19.92
C PHE A 92 -3.97 -13.05 18.91
N GLU A 93 -3.29 -14.09 19.36
CA GLU A 93 -2.47 -14.99 18.56
C GLU A 93 -3.15 -16.35 18.47
N PRO A 94 -3.72 -16.71 17.32
CA PRO A 94 -4.31 -18.04 17.09
C PRO A 94 -3.23 -19.07 16.69
N GLU A 95 -3.65 -20.28 16.28
CA GLU A 95 -2.75 -21.38 15.94
C GLU A 95 -2.06 -21.26 14.56
N GLY A 96 -2.39 -20.26 13.74
CA GLY A 96 -1.77 -20.05 12.43
C GLY A 96 -2.33 -18.87 11.66
N GLU A 97 -1.71 -18.56 10.54
CA GLU A 97 -1.98 -17.36 9.75
C GLU A 97 -3.39 -17.35 9.12
N HIS A 98 -3.94 -18.50 8.75
CA HIS A 98 -5.31 -18.61 8.25
C HIS A 98 -6.31 -18.18 9.32
N SER A 99 -6.17 -18.70 10.53
CA SER A 99 -7.03 -18.32 11.67
C SER A 99 -6.79 -16.89 12.10
N ALA A 100 -5.56 -16.37 12.00
CA ALA A 100 -5.24 -14.98 12.27
C ALA A 100 -6.00 -14.06 11.32
N GLN A 101 -5.96 -14.32 10.03
CA GLN A 101 -6.70 -13.51 9.04
C GLN A 101 -8.22 -13.63 9.20
N SER A 102 -8.72 -14.84 9.44
CA SER A 102 -10.15 -15.06 9.66
C SER A 102 -10.66 -14.38 10.94
N GLY A 103 -9.87 -14.42 12.01
CA GLY A 103 -10.15 -13.73 13.27
C GLY A 103 -10.13 -12.21 13.12
N ALA A 104 -9.14 -11.67 12.42
CA ALA A 104 -9.04 -10.24 12.13
C ALA A 104 -10.22 -9.75 11.29
N MET A 105 -10.63 -10.51 10.28
CA MET A 105 -11.85 -10.27 9.51
C MET A 105 -13.08 -10.26 10.41
N GLY A 106 -13.23 -11.26 11.28
CA GLY A 106 -14.32 -11.35 12.23
C GLY A 106 -14.40 -10.15 13.17
N ALA A 107 -13.27 -9.71 13.71
CA ALA A 107 -13.19 -8.51 14.54
C ALA A 107 -13.58 -7.23 13.77
N ALA A 108 -13.10 -7.10 12.52
CA ALA A 108 -13.41 -5.94 11.68
C ALA A 108 -14.91 -5.88 11.30
N LEU A 109 -15.57 -7.02 11.11
CA LEU A 109 -17.01 -7.10 10.81
C LEU A 109 -17.90 -6.49 11.91
N THR A 110 -17.42 -6.39 13.16
CA THR A 110 -18.17 -5.79 14.26
C THR A 110 -18.25 -4.26 14.17
N GLY A 111 -17.45 -3.63 13.31
CA GLY A 111 -17.45 -2.18 13.10
C GLY A 111 -16.94 -1.36 14.29
N GLY A 112 -16.87 -0.05 14.09
CA GLY A 112 -16.47 0.92 15.12
C GLY A 112 -15.02 0.76 15.61
N LYS A 113 -14.16 0.06 14.84
CA LYS A 113 -12.78 -0.30 15.21
C LYS A 113 -11.87 -0.29 14.00
N TYR A 114 -10.61 0.11 14.22
CA TYR A 114 -9.52 -0.18 13.29
C TYR A 114 -8.85 -1.50 13.71
N ILE A 115 -8.75 -2.42 12.79
CA ILE A 115 -8.20 -3.77 13.02
C ILE A 115 -7.03 -4.00 12.07
N SER A 116 -6.03 -4.73 12.54
CA SER A 116 -4.88 -5.12 11.73
C SER A 116 -4.48 -6.57 11.92
N ASN A 117 -3.71 -7.03 10.94
CA ASN A 117 -2.93 -8.26 10.97
C ASN A 117 -1.55 -7.93 10.38
N ALA A 118 -0.52 -8.67 10.75
CA ALA A 118 0.81 -8.57 10.17
C ALA A 118 1.28 -9.94 9.68
N SER A 119 1.75 -10.02 8.44
CA SER A 119 2.16 -11.30 7.85
C SER A 119 3.21 -11.14 6.74
N SER A 120 3.74 -12.26 6.25
CA SER A 120 4.76 -12.33 5.21
C SER A 120 4.71 -13.69 4.49
N SER A 121 5.17 -13.74 3.23
CA SER A 121 5.45 -14.99 2.51
C SER A 121 4.31 -16.02 2.55
N GLN A 122 4.63 -17.24 2.99
CA GLN A 122 3.66 -18.33 3.10
C GLN A 122 2.51 -18.03 4.06
N GLY A 123 2.68 -17.14 5.04
CA GLY A 123 1.58 -16.76 5.93
C GLY A 123 0.45 -16.05 5.18
N ILE A 124 0.80 -15.20 4.20
CA ILE A 124 -0.19 -14.58 3.30
C ILE A 124 -0.85 -15.65 2.42
N LEU A 125 -0.06 -16.56 1.84
CA LEU A 125 -0.59 -17.60 0.97
C LEU A 125 -1.47 -18.61 1.74
N TYR A 126 -1.09 -18.95 2.97
CA TYR A 126 -1.89 -19.84 3.81
C TYR A 126 -3.23 -19.22 4.21
N GLY A 127 -3.28 -17.89 4.38
CA GLY A 127 -4.51 -17.13 4.62
C GLY A 127 -5.24 -16.65 3.36
N LEU A 128 -4.84 -17.07 2.16
CA LEU A 128 -5.28 -16.44 0.90
C LEU A 128 -6.79 -16.46 0.70
N GLU A 129 -7.47 -17.58 0.99
CA GLU A 129 -8.93 -17.67 0.95
C GLU A 129 -9.58 -16.59 1.84
N SER A 130 -9.11 -16.48 3.08
CA SER A 130 -9.62 -15.48 4.03
C SER A 130 -9.39 -14.05 3.56
N HIS A 131 -8.31 -13.78 2.83
CA HIS A 131 -8.07 -12.49 2.20
C HIS A 131 -9.11 -12.18 1.12
N PHE A 132 -9.43 -13.13 0.23
CA PHE A 132 -10.51 -12.95 -0.75
C PHE A 132 -11.86 -12.66 -0.08
N VAL A 133 -12.19 -13.41 0.96
CA VAL A 133 -13.42 -13.21 1.73
C VAL A 133 -13.43 -11.84 2.39
N THR A 134 -12.31 -11.41 2.99
CA THR A 134 -12.18 -10.09 3.63
C THR A 134 -12.44 -8.96 2.63
N ALA A 135 -11.86 -9.02 1.43
CA ALA A 135 -12.07 -8.02 0.39
C ALA A 135 -13.52 -8.00 -0.10
N GLY A 136 -14.11 -9.18 -0.34
CA GLY A 136 -15.48 -9.31 -0.84
C GLY A 136 -16.57 -8.78 0.10
N LYS A 137 -16.29 -8.69 1.42
CA LYS A 137 -17.26 -8.25 2.44
C LYS A 137 -17.37 -6.74 2.62
N LYS A 138 -16.64 -5.93 1.87
CA LYS A 138 -16.67 -4.45 2.01
C LYS A 138 -16.26 -3.99 3.42
N ILE A 139 -15.19 -4.58 3.96
CA ILE A 139 -14.66 -4.29 5.30
C ILE A 139 -13.78 -3.04 5.24
N GLY A 140 -14.26 -1.94 5.79
CA GLY A 140 -13.47 -0.73 6.01
C GLY A 140 -12.65 -0.78 7.30
N GLY A 141 -11.57 0.01 7.36
CA GLY A 141 -10.76 0.14 8.58
C GLY A 141 -9.89 -1.07 8.91
N PHE A 142 -9.73 -2.01 7.98
CA PHE A 142 -8.80 -3.13 8.09
C PHE A 142 -7.56 -2.91 7.23
N VAL A 143 -6.38 -3.09 7.83
CA VAL A 143 -5.08 -3.02 7.12
C VAL A 143 -4.22 -4.23 7.46
N LEU A 144 -3.79 -4.95 6.41
CA LEU A 144 -2.76 -5.98 6.50
C LEU A 144 -1.38 -5.33 6.36
N GLN A 145 -0.53 -5.50 7.36
CA GLN A 145 0.85 -5.02 7.31
C GLN A 145 1.77 -6.13 6.78
N ILE A 146 2.56 -5.83 5.76
CA ILE A 146 3.38 -6.83 5.07
C ILE A 146 4.85 -6.42 5.08
N ALA A 147 5.70 -7.25 5.69
CA ALA A 147 7.12 -7.21 5.41
C ALA A 147 7.42 -8.24 4.30
N ALA A 148 7.43 -7.77 3.06
CA ALA A 148 7.41 -8.62 1.86
C ALA A 148 8.61 -9.57 1.78
N ARG A 149 8.34 -10.86 1.60
CA ARG A 149 9.31 -11.94 1.63
C ARG A 149 9.07 -12.92 0.49
N VAL A 150 10.16 -13.47 -0.07
CA VAL A 150 10.06 -14.55 -1.06
C VAL A 150 9.22 -15.71 -0.53
N VAL A 151 8.41 -16.29 -1.40
CA VAL A 151 7.71 -17.54 -1.12
C VAL A 151 8.66 -18.71 -1.38
N SER A 152 8.69 -19.67 -0.47
CA SER A 152 9.54 -20.88 -0.61
C SER A 152 9.23 -21.65 -1.90
N ARG A 153 10.27 -21.98 -2.65
CA ARG A 153 10.19 -22.77 -3.88
C ARG A 153 11.11 -24.00 -3.79
N ASN A 154 12.33 -23.87 -4.32
CA ASN A 154 13.35 -24.91 -4.22
C ASN A 154 13.97 -25.03 -2.81
N SER A 155 13.90 -23.96 -2.01
CA SER A 155 14.34 -23.94 -0.62
C SER A 155 13.64 -22.83 0.15
N LEU A 156 13.73 -22.87 1.48
CA LEU A 156 13.29 -21.81 2.37
C LEU A 156 14.27 -20.64 2.29
N ASN A 157 13.74 -19.44 2.15
CA ASN A 157 14.49 -18.20 2.30
C ASN A 157 13.61 -17.16 3.00
N VAL A 158 14.20 -16.34 3.87
CA VAL A 158 13.48 -15.35 4.69
C VAL A 158 13.66 -13.91 4.22
N MET A 159 14.49 -13.71 3.18
CA MET A 159 14.84 -12.38 2.68
C MET A 159 13.75 -11.79 1.77
N ALA A 160 13.88 -10.50 1.47
CA ALA A 160 12.94 -9.76 0.66
C ALA A 160 12.62 -10.42 -0.69
N GLY A 161 11.37 -10.34 -1.06
CA GLY A 161 10.82 -10.70 -2.36
C GLY A 161 9.38 -10.22 -2.43
N HIS A 162 8.84 -10.03 -3.61
CA HIS A 162 7.49 -9.50 -3.80
C HIS A 162 6.46 -10.59 -4.13
N ASP A 163 6.84 -11.86 -4.03
CA ASP A 163 5.99 -13.00 -4.39
C ASP A 163 4.68 -13.05 -3.59
N ASP A 164 4.74 -12.75 -2.30
CA ASP A 164 3.60 -12.75 -1.39
C ASP A 164 2.63 -11.59 -1.67
N VAL A 165 3.16 -10.40 -1.93
CA VAL A 165 2.36 -9.23 -2.32
C VAL A 165 1.70 -9.45 -3.68
N TYR A 166 2.40 -10.05 -4.63
CA TYR A 166 1.83 -10.39 -5.94
C TYR A 166 0.74 -11.47 -5.84
N ALA A 167 0.88 -12.42 -4.93
CA ALA A 167 -0.17 -13.41 -4.69
C ALA A 167 -1.47 -12.78 -4.12
N LEU A 168 -1.35 -11.64 -3.45
CA LEU A 168 -2.51 -10.91 -2.89
C LEU A 168 -3.26 -10.09 -3.95
N LEU A 169 -2.63 -9.74 -5.09
CA LEU A 169 -3.25 -8.90 -6.13
C LEU A 169 -4.68 -9.30 -6.51
N PRO A 170 -4.99 -10.61 -6.79
CA PRO A 170 -6.33 -11.00 -7.22
C PRO A 170 -7.38 -10.96 -6.09
N SER A 171 -7.00 -10.74 -4.84
CA SER A 171 -7.95 -10.64 -3.73
C SER A 171 -8.79 -9.37 -3.75
N GLY A 172 -8.30 -8.30 -4.40
CA GLY A 172 -8.98 -7.01 -4.49
C GLY A 172 -8.65 -6.03 -3.35
N TYR A 173 -7.63 -6.29 -2.53
CA TYR A 173 -7.12 -5.32 -1.56
C TYR A 173 -6.59 -4.06 -2.24
N THR A 174 -6.70 -2.92 -1.56
CA THR A 174 -5.89 -1.74 -1.91
C THR A 174 -4.47 -1.97 -1.41
N ILE A 175 -3.47 -2.03 -2.31
CA ILE A 175 -2.11 -2.43 -1.94
C ILE A 175 -1.14 -1.26 -2.12
N PHE A 176 -0.56 -0.80 -1.02
CA PHE A 176 0.51 0.20 -0.98
C PHE A 176 1.86 -0.47 -0.80
N PHE A 177 2.94 0.17 -1.29
CA PHE A 177 4.30 -0.31 -1.13
C PHE A 177 5.28 0.83 -0.82
N GLY A 178 5.83 0.84 0.40
CA GLY A 178 6.80 1.82 0.86
C GLY A 178 8.25 1.44 0.53
N SER A 179 9.08 2.42 0.21
CA SER A 179 10.50 2.23 -0.15
C SER A 179 11.43 2.22 1.07
N ASN A 180 11.04 2.92 2.13
CA ASN A 180 11.86 3.13 3.33
C ASN A 180 10.97 3.20 4.58
N PRO A 181 11.55 3.24 5.81
CA PRO A 181 10.78 3.27 7.05
C PRO A 181 9.82 4.46 7.18
N GLN A 182 10.17 5.64 6.64
CA GLN A 182 9.28 6.80 6.64
C GLN A 182 8.02 6.51 5.83
N GLU A 183 8.18 6.04 4.61
CA GLU A 183 7.05 5.69 3.74
C GLU A 183 6.22 4.54 4.31
N ALA A 184 6.85 3.57 4.95
CA ALA A 184 6.14 2.45 5.58
C ALA A 184 5.17 2.94 6.68
N ALA A 185 5.57 3.92 7.50
CA ALA A 185 4.70 4.53 8.52
C ALA A 185 3.60 5.40 7.90
N ASP A 186 3.96 6.29 6.98
CA ASP A 186 3.02 7.24 6.39
C ASP A 186 1.96 6.52 5.54
N LEU A 187 2.39 5.52 4.74
CA LEU A 187 1.46 4.70 3.95
C LEU A 187 0.59 3.79 4.83
N ALA A 188 1.04 3.38 6.03
CA ALA A 188 0.16 2.70 6.97
C ALA A 188 -1.02 3.59 7.39
N ALA A 189 -0.76 4.86 7.74
CA ALA A 189 -1.83 5.81 8.05
C ALA A 189 -2.76 6.06 6.84
N ILE A 190 -2.18 6.25 5.66
CA ILE A 190 -2.92 6.45 4.39
C ILE A 190 -3.78 5.20 4.07
N ALA A 191 -3.28 4.00 4.34
CA ALA A 191 -4.01 2.75 4.15
C ALA A 191 -5.27 2.66 5.03
N TYR A 192 -5.19 3.02 6.32
CA TYR A 192 -6.38 3.08 7.19
C TYR A 192 -7.37 4.12 6.69
N ARG A 193 -6.91 5.30 6.29
CA ARG A 193 -7.78 6.36 5.78
C ARG A 193 -8.51 5.93 4.51
N SER A 194 -7.80 5.44 3.51
CA SER A 194 -8.39 4.99 2.25
C SER A 194 -9.33 3.80 2.44
N SER A 195 -8.97 2.83 3.30
CA SER A 195 -9.84 1.70 3.64
C SER A 195 -11.14 2.15 4.31
N SER A 196 -11.08 3.10 5.24
CA SER A 196 -12.27 3.63 5.91
C SER A 196 -13.19 4.42 4.97
N LEU A 197 -12.63 5.08 3.95
CA LEU A 197 -13.40 5.81 2.93
C LEU A 197 -14.03 4.88 1.91
N SER A 198 -13.26 3.93 1.38
CA SER A 198 -13.68 3.05 0.28
C SER A 198 -14.50 1.84 0.73
N LEU A 199 -14.37 1.40 1.97
CA LEU A 199 -14.85 0.11 2.49
C LEU A 199 -14.19 -1.08 1.77
N ILE A 200 -13.00 -0.87 1.24
CA ILE A 200 -12.14 -1.94 0.73
C ILE A 200 -10.95 -2.07 1.68
N PRO A 201 -10.63 -3.29 2.15
CA PRO A 201 -9.48 -3.49 3.01
C PRO A 201 -8.18 -3.10 2.30
N ALA A 202 -7.20 -2.64 3.05
CA ALA A 202 -5.91 -2.28 2.49
C ALA A 202 -4.80 -3.21 2.98
N ALA A 203 -3.72 -3.28 2.20
CA ALA A 203 -2.44 -3.84 2.59
C ALA A 203 -1.36 -2.76 2.46
N ASN A 204 -0.52 -2.63 3.47
CA ASN A 204 0.63 -1.75 3.48
C ASN A 204 1.89 -2.62 3.49
N ALA A 205 2.64 -2.61 2.42
CA ALA A 205 3.81 -3.45 2.21
C ALA A 205 5.11 -2.65 2.22
N MET A 206 6.17 -3.31 2.65
CA MET A 206 7.56 -2.84 2.57
C MET A 206 8.48 -4.03 2.34
N ASP A 207 9.68 -3.82 1.85
CA ASP A 207 10.67 -4.89 1.68
C ASP A 207 11.10 -5.49 3.02
N GLY A 208 10.97 -6.81 3.15
CA GLY A 208 11.48 -7.56 4.28
C GLY A 208 12.98 -7.40 4.44
N PHE A 209 13.48 -7.26 5.66
CA PHE A 209 14.86 -6.93 6.05
C PHE A 209 15.37 -5.61 5.44
N SER A 210 15.24 -5.40 4.12
CA SER A 210 15.79 -4.21 3.45
C SER A 210 15.14 -2.89 3.90
N THR A 211 13.87 -2.93 4.29
CA THR A 211 13.15 -1.79 4.90
C THR A 211 12.69 -2.14 6.32
N SER A 212 12.10 -3.32 6.50
CA SER A 212 11.48 -3.72 7.76
C SER A 212 12.45 -3.71 8.96
N HIS A 213 13.74 -3.98 8.72
CA HIS A 213 14.80 -4.00 9.74
C HIS A 213 15.89 -2.94 9.51
N MET A 214 15.71 -2.09 8.49
CA MET A 214 16.64 -0.99 8.24
C MET A 214 16.37 0.15 9.22
N GLN A 215 17.31 0.42 10.10
CA GLN A 215 17.27 1.56 11.00
C GLN A 215 17.62 2.83 10.23
N SER A 216 16.78 3.86 10.32
CA SER A 216 17.03 5.17 9.72
C SER A 216 16.32 6.27 10.49
N GLU A 217 16.73 7.50 10.24
CA GLU A 217 16.01 8.68 10.72
C GLU A 217 14.63 8.74 10.05
N VAL A 218 13.59 8.99 10.85
CA VAL A 218 12.21 9.16 10.42
C VAL A 218 11.56 10.32 11.18
N LEU A 219 10.60 10.95 10.54
CA LEU A 219 9.63 11.85 11.14
C LEU A 219 8.35 11.05 11.40
N HIS A 220 8.30 10.34 12.53
CA HIS A 220 7.14 9.48 12.77
C HIS A 220 5.88 10.30 13.06
N PRO A 221 4.70 9.80 12.63
CA PRO A 221 3.43 10.50 12.79
C PRO A 221 3.13 10.77 14.27
N GLU A 222 2.74 12.01 14.59
CA GLU A 222 2.29 12.37 15.92
C GLU A 222 0.95 11.66 16.25
N PRO A 223 0.69 11.25 17.49
CA PRO A 223 -0.61 10.70 17.88
C PRO A 223 -1.78 11.62 17.54
N GLU A 224 -1.60 12.94 17.67
CA GLU A 224 -2.59 13.96 17.34
C GLU A 224 -2.86 14.04 15.83
N LEU A 225 -1.83 13.86 14.99
CA LEU A 225 -1.99 13.70 13.55
C LEU A 225 -2.88 12.50 13.25
N LEU A 226 -2.55 11.33 13.81
CA LEU A 226 -3.30 10.10 13.56
C LEU A 226 -4.76 10.23 14.00
N LYS A 227 -5.01 10.82 15.17
CA LYS A 227 -6.35 11.11 15.66
C LYS A 227 -7.14 12.02 14.72
N ARG A 228 -6.54 13.12 14.29
CA ARG A 228 -7.19 14.11 13.41
C ARG A 228 -7.41 13.59 12.00
N TYR A 229 -6.41 12.93 11.42
CA TYR A 229 -6.43 12.45 10.05
C TYR A 229 -7.38 11.29 9.85
N LEU A 230 -7.36 10.32 10.75
CA LEU A 230 -8.18 9.12 10.64
C LEU A 230 -9.60 9.32 11.16
N GLY A 231 -9.76 10.02 12.29
CA GLY A 231 -11.02 10.15 13.01
C GLY A 231 -11.44 8.87 13.73
N ASP A 232 -12.32 9.01 14.73
CA ASP A 232 -12.83 7.87 15.49
C ASP A 232 -13.58 6.89 14.57
N PRO A 233 -13.24 5.59 14.57
CA PRO A 233 -13.90 4.60 13.71
C PRO A 233 -15.39 4.42 14.01
N SER A 234 -15.86 4.74 15.21
CA SER A 234 -17.28 4.71 15.60
C SER A 234 -18.03 6.00 15.25
N GLU A 235 -17.33 7.07 14.91
CA GLU A 235 -17.93 8.34 14.53
C GLU A 235 -18.77 8.21 13.26
N ARG A 236 -19.87 8.95 13.20
CA ARG A 236 -20.68 9.02 11.98
C ARG A 236 -20.15 10.07 11.02
N ILE A 237 -19.99 9.65 9.77
CA ILE A 237 -19.55 10.51 8.66
C ILE A 237 -20.61 10.51 7.54
N PRO A 238 -20.69 11.55 6.72
CA PRO A 238 -21.44 11.48 5.47
C PRO A 238 -20.96 10.30 4.62
N CYS A 239 -21.87 9.62 3.94
CA CYS A 239 -21.50 8.52 3.05
C CYS A 239 -20.61 9.05 1.90
N PRO A 240 -19.38 8.55 1.74
CA PRO A 240 -18.44 9.10 0.75
C PRO A 240 -18.79 8.83 -0.72
N SER A 241 -19.70 7.89 -1.00
CA SER A 241 -20.17 7.58 -2.35
C SER A 241 -21.66 7.25 -2.36
N VAL A 242 -22.27 7.34 -3.54
CA VAL A 242 -23.70 7.02 -3.74
C VAL A 242 -24.00 5.57 -3.39
N ALA A 243 -23.12 4.63 -3.73
CA ALA A 243 -23.30 3.22 -3.39
C ALA A 243 -23.32 3.01 -1.87
N GLN A 244 -22.45 3.71 -1.13
CA GLN A 244 -22.44 3.67 0.34
C GLN A 244 -23.69 4.33 0.93
N GLU A 245 -24.17 5.41 0.33
CA GLU A 245 -25.43 6.03 0.74
C GLU A 245 -26.63 5.09 0.56
N ILE A 246 -26.66 4.33 -0.53
CA ILE A 246 -27.67 3.30 -0.77
C ILE A 246 -27.64 2.21 0.30
N LEU A 247 -26.42 1.72 0.68
CA LEU A 247 -26.29 0.63 1.64
C LEU A 247 -26.46 1.07 3.10
N PHE A 248 -25.94 2.22 3.48
CA PHE A 248 -25.82 2.63 4.90
C PHE A 248 -26.56 3.93 5.22
N GLY A 249 -26.91 4.71 4.21
CA GLY A 249 -27.56 6.01 4.35
C GLY A 249 -29.07 5.96 4.18
N ALA A 250 -29.65 7.10 3.82
CA ALA A 250 -31.08 7.32 3.73
C ALA A 250 -31.81 6.35 2.78
N ARG A 251 -31.23 6.09 1.61
CA ARG A 251 -31.85 5.19 0.62
C ARG A 251 -31.91 3.73 1.08
N GLY A 252 -30.93 3.30 1.85
CA GLY A 252 -30.91 1.95 2.43
C GLY A 252 -31.99 1.72 3.50
N ARG A 253 -32.48 2.78 4.14
CA ARG A 253 -33.49 2.67 5.21
C ARG A 253 -34.81 2.12 4.77
N TYR A 254 -35.32 2.63 3.65
CA TYR A 254 -36.55 2.13 3.07
C TYR A 254 -36.47 0.61 2.87
N TRP A 255 -35.36 0.12 2.32
CA TRP A 255 -35.12 -1.30 2.14
C TRP A 255 -35.03 -2.07 3.46
N GLN A 256 -34.35 -1.53 4.45
CA GLN A 256 -34.24 -2.17 5.78
C GLN A 256 -35.57 -2.25 6.50
N LEU A 257 -36.38 -1.22 6.44
CA LEU A 257 -37.73 -1.22 7.02
C LEU A 257 -38.66 -2.17 6.28
N ASN A 258 -38.62 -2.19 4.95
CA ASN A 258 -39.38 -3.17 4.17
C ASN A 258 -38.93 -4.60 4.43
N HIS A 259 -37.65 -4.85 4.53
CA HIS A 259 -37.13 -6.18 4.85
C HIS A 259 -37.60 -6.65 6.24
N PHE A 260 -37.61 -5.76 7.23
CA PHE A 260 -38.19 -6.05 8.55
C PHE A 260 -39.66 -6.43 8.42
N LEU A 261 -40.43 -5.65 7.67
CA LEU A 261 -41.84 -5.94 7.38
C LEU A 261 -42.06 -7.32 6.77
N GLU A 262 -41.35 -7.63 5.71
CA GLU A 262 -41.45 -8.92 5.01
C GLU A 262 -41.09 -10.09 5.94
N HIS A 263 -40.07 -9.91 6.78
CA HIS A 263 -39.63 -10.95 7.73
C HIS A 263 -40.66 -11.24 8.82
N HIS A 264 -41.41 -10.22 9.23
CA HIS A 264 -42.45 -10.30 10.25
C HIS A 264 -43.88 -10.37 9.69
N SER A 265 -44.03 -10.64 8.40
CA SER A 265 -45.31 -10.58 7.66
C SER A 265 -46.42 -11.43 8.30
N LEU A 266 -46.07 -12.57 8.87
CA LEU A 266 -47.01 -13.46 9.55
C LEU A 266 -47.56 -12.93 10.88
N GLU A 267 -46.94 -11.92 11.45
CA GLU A 267 -47.33 -11.28 12.70
C GLU A 267 -48.30 -10.11 12.50
N PHE A 268 -48.50 -9.69 11.24
CA PHE A 268 -49.39 -8.61 10.85
C PHE A 268 -50.76 -9.11 10.41
N ASP A 269 -51.77 -8.31 10.69
CA ASP A 269 -53.00 -8.38 9.93
C ASP A 269 -52.74 -7.96 8.47
N PRO A 270 -53.32 -8.63 7.47
CA PRO A 270 -53.05 -8.33 6.07
C PRO A 270 -53.32 -6.87 5.67
N GLU A 271 -54.41 -6.27 6.16
CA GLU A 271 -54.73 -4.88 5.85
C GLU A 271 -53.74 -3.91 6.54
N ALA A 272 -53.33 -4.18 7.75
CA ALA A 272 -52.33 -3.39 8.46
C ALA A 272 -50.95 -3.49 7.80
N PHE A 273 -50.59 -4.66 7.29
CA PHE A 273 -49.35 -4.88 6.54
C PHE A 273 -49.30 -4.05 5.27
N ASP A 274 -50.35 -4.12 4.47
CA ASP A 274 -50.44 -3.37 3.20
C ASP A 274 -50.44 -1.85 3.46
N ASN A 275 -51.19 -1.38 4.43
CA ASN A 275 -51.21 0.02 4.84
C ASN A 275 -49.84 0.54 5.28
N LEU A 276 -49.09 -0.24 6.07
CA LEU A 276 -47.75 0.14 6.49
C LEU A 276 -46.74 0.15 5.33
N LYS A 277 -46.88 -0.79 4.43
CA LYS A 277 -46.06 -0.86 3.22
C LYS A 277 -46.28 0.34 2.29
N ASP A 278 -47.55 0.71 2.08
CA ASP A 278 -47.92 1.90 1.31
C ASP A 278 -47.49 3.19 2.01
N PHE A 279 -47.61 3.26 3.32
CA PHE A 279 -47.11 4.37 4.11
C PHE A 279 -45.59 4.57 3.95
N LEU A 280 -44.80 3.52 4.06
CA LEU A 280 -43.36 3.60 3.88
C LEU A 280 -42.99 4.05 2.47
N LYS A 281 -43.66 3.51 1.45
CA LYS A 281 -43.43 3.88 0.05
C LYS A 281 -43.79 5.34 -0.22
N LYS A 282 -44.89 5.82 0.30
CA LYS A 282 -45.33 7.22 0.16
C LYS A 282 -44.36 8.20 0.82
N ASN A 283 -43.73 7.80 1.92
CA ASN A 283 -42.84 8.65 2.71
C ASN A 283 -41.36 8.34 2.46
N GLU A 284 -40.99 7.54 1.47
CA GLU A 284 -39.63 7.08 1.21
C GLU A 284 -38.60 8.22 1.24
N ASN A 285 -38.91 9.35 0.59
CA ASN A 285 -38.02 10.51 0.52
C ASN A 285 -38.00 11.39 1.80
N GLN A 286 -38.82 11.07 2.78
CA GLN A 286 -38.93 11.82 4.06
C GLN A 286 -38.39 11.03 5.25
N LEU A 287 -38.07 9.76 5.06
CA LEU A 287 -37.62 8.87 6.12
C LEU A 287 -36.30 9.33 6.79
N ASP A 288 -35.54 10.20 6.18
CA ASP A 288 -34.27 10.73 6.68
C ASP A 288 -34.33 12.19 7.14
N GLN A 289 -35.51 12.81 7.12
CA GLN A 289 -35.73 14.20 7.51
C GLN A 289 -36.04 14.35 9.00
N ASP A 290 -36.10 15.58 9.48
CA ASP A 290 -36.46 15.90 10.89
C ASP A 290 -37.88 15.44 11.26
N SER A 291 -38.72 15.20 10.25
CA SER A 291 -40.06 14.61 10.37
C SER A 291 -40.08 13.10 10.68
N ALA A 292 -38.92 12.44 10.65
CA ALA A 292 -38.84 10.98 10.82
C ALA A 292 -39.40 10.46 12.13
N GLU A 293 -39.31 11.25 13.22
CA GLU A 293 -39.91 10.88 14.52
C GLU A 293 -41.44 10.89 14.46
N SER A 294 -42.05 11.86 13.81
CA SER A 294 -43.50 11.90 13.61
C SER A 294 -43.97 10.75 12.72
N LEU A 295 -43.23 10.41 11.68
CA LEU A 295 -43.50 9.25 10.81
C LEU A 295 -43.43 7.93 11.58
N LEU A 296 -42.47 7.80 12.53
CA LEU A 296 -42.40 6.63 13.40
C LEU A 296 -43.68 6.50 14.21
N GLN A 297 -44.12 7.57 14.89
CA GLN A 297 -45.31 7.54 15.69
C GLN A 297 -46.57 7.21 14.87
N GLU A 298 -46.65 7.78 13.65
CA GLU A 298 -47.73 7.49 12.73
C GLU A 298 -47.71 6.03 12.27
N SER A 299 -46.55 5.46 12.03
CA SER A 299 -46.40 4.06 11.60
C SER A 299 -46.91 3.04 12.63
N LEU A 300 -46.83 3.38 13.93
CA LEU A 300 -47.17 2.46 15.02
C LEU A 300 -48.63 2.04 15.05
N GLN A 301 -49.51 2.78 14.41
CA GLN A 301 -50.94 2.42 14.32
C GLN A 301 -51.20 1.10 13.58
N TRP A 302 -50.28 0.73 12.68
CA TRP A 302 -50.37 -0.51 11.91
C TRP A 302 -49.47 -1.62 12.44
N VAL A 303 -48.56 -1.34 13.38
CA VAL A 303 -47.60 -2.32 13.90
C VAL A 303 -48.20 -3.06 15.11
N PRO A 304 -48.29 -4.40 15.10
CA PRO A 304 -48.76 -5.20 16.22
C PRO A 304 -48.00 -4.88 17.50
N LEU A 305 -48.70 -4.84 18.65
CA LEU A 305 -48.14 -4.47 19.94
C LEU A 305 -46.92 -5.31 20.32
N GLU A 306 -46.95 -6.60 20.00
CA GLU A 306 -45.91 -7.58 20.30
C GLU A 306 -44.56 -7.23 19.66
N ILE A 307 -44.58 -6.63 18.47
CA ILE A 307 -43.39 -6.27 17.70
C ILE A 307 -43.09 -4.78 17.64
N GLN A 308 -43.93 -3.91 18.25
CA GLN A 308 -43.68 -2.46 18.27
C GLN A 308 -42.32 -2.10 18.86
N GLY A 309 -41.86 -2.84 19.87
CA GLY A 309 -40.53 -2.65 20.44
C GLY A 309 -39.39 -2.92 19.44
N SER A 310 -39.56 -3.98 18.65
CA SER A 310 -38.59 -4.35 17.59
C SER A 310 -38.67 -3.36 16.43
N TRP A 311 -39.86 -2.94 16.01
CA TRP A 311 -40.06 -1.92 14.99
C TRP A 311 -39.41 -0.59 15.37
N LYS A 312 -39.62 -0.09 16.60
CA LYS A 312 -38.98 1.14 17.08
C LYS A 312 -37.45 1.04 17.04
N ARG A 313 -36.88 -0.08 17.48
CA ARG A 313 -35.43 -0.31 17.38
C ARG A 313 -34.97 -0.28 15.95
N GLN A 314 -35.63 -1.00 15.04
CA GLN A 314 -35.32 -1.03 13.63
C GLN A 314 -35.41 0.36 12.99
N TRP A 315 -36.48 1.10 13.34
CA TRP A 315 -36.66 2.47 12.88
C TRP A 315 -35.51 3.37 13.31
N VAL A 316 -35.19 3.43 14.59
CA VAL A 316 -34.05 4.23 15.11
C VAL A 316 -32.74 3.81 14.51
N HIS A 317 -32.53 2.50 14.34
CA HIS A 317 -31.31 1.96 13.75
C HIS A 317 -31.16 2.36 12.27
N SER A 318 -32.24 2.31 11.50
CA SER A 318 -32.27 2.69 10.09
C SER A 318 -32.28 4.20 9.86
N HIS A 319 -32.72 5.02 10.81
CA HIS A 319 -32.91 6.47 10.66
C HIS A 319 -31.68 7.30 10.97
N ARG A 320 -30.80 7.49 9.96
CA ARG A 320 -29.70 8.43 10.11
C ARG A 320 -29.31 9.03 8.75
N LYS A 321 -29.59 10.33 8.56
CA LYS A 321 -29.43 11.12 7.32
C LYS A 321 -28.13 10.79 6.57
N GLY A 322 -28.19 10.16 5.39
CA GLY A 322 -27.11 10.00 4.43
C GLY A 322 -25.71 9.70 5.02
N SER A 323 -25.65 9.16 6.24
CA SER A 323 -24.43 8.97 7.00
C SER A 323 -24.26 7.53 7.48
N ARG A 324 -23.01 7.10 7.66
CA ARG A 324 -22.64 5.80 8.23
C ARG A 324 -21.60 5.95 9.33
N GLN A 325 -21.37 4.92 10.12
CA GLN A 325 -20.15 4.89 10.91
C GLN A 325 -18.93 4.92 9.98
N ARG A 326 -17.84 5.53 10.42
CA ARG A 326 -16.58 5.58 9.67
C ARG A 326 -16.11 4.17 9.31
N VAL A 327 -16.18 3.25 10.27
CA VAL A 327 -16.04 1.81 10.06
C VAL A 327 -17.37 1.15 10.44
N PRO A 328 -18.24 0.85 9.47
CA PRO A 328 -19.58 0.33 9.76
C PRO A 328 -19.53 -1.12 10.24
N ALA A 329 -20.42 -1.47 11.16
CA ALA A 329 -20.70 -2.86 11.50
C ALA A 329 -21.42 -3.54 10.32
N LEU A 330 -20.94 -4.70 9.95
CA LEU A 330 -21.55 -5.58 8.92
C LEU A 330 -22.21 -6.79 9.55
N VAL A 331 -21.91 -7.07 10.82
CA VAL A 331 -22.61 -8.03 11.68
C VAL A 331 -23.23 -7.25 12.83
N ASP A 332 -24.54 -7.05 12.77
CA ASP A 332 -25.31 -6.31 13.78
C ASP A 332 -26.49 -7.15 14.23
N PRO A 333 -26.58 -7.52 15.55
CA PRO A 333 -27.69 -8.29 16.07
C PRO A 333 -29.06 -7.61 15.94
N HIS A 334 -29.10 -6.27 15.84
CA HIS A 334 -30.31 -5.48 15.72
C HIS A 334 -30.76 -5.26 14.26
N SER A 335 -29.84 -5.46 13.31
CA SER A 335 -30.09 -5.39 11.87
C SER A 335 -29.26 -6.46 11.17
N PRO A 336 -29.60 -7.74 11.38
CA PRO A 336 -28.80 -8.84 10.88
C PRO A 336 -28.83 -8.84 9.34
N GLY A 337 -27.64 -8.69 8.73
CA GLY A 337 -27.42 -8.87 7.32
C GLY A 337 -26.71 -10.18 7.05
N LEU A 338 -27.02 -10.83 5.93
CA LEU A 338 -26.31 -12.03 5.51
C LEU A 338 -25.02 -11.65 4.79
N THR A 339 -23.87 -11.87 5.43
CA THR A 339 -22.59 -11.73 4.79
C THR A 339 -21.84 -13.06 4.78
N GLY A 340 -21.50 -13.58 3.59
CA GLY A 340 -20.74 -14.81 3.42
C GLY A 340 -21.54 -16.10 3.52
N GLY A 341 -22.88 -16.05 3.45
CA GLY A 341 -23.72 -17.22 3.26
C GLY A 341 -23.60 -17.75 1.82
N VAL A 342 -24.08 -19.00 1.62
CA VAL A 342 -24.17 -19.56 0.26
C VAL A 342 -25.24 -18.79 -0.53
N GLN A 343 -24.85 -18.29 -1.70
CA GLN A 343 -25.74 -17.58 -2.61
C GLN A 343 -26.00 -18.43 -3.86
N ASN A 344 -27.15 -18.21 -4.49
CA ASN A 344 -27.44 -18.74 -5.83
C ASN A 344 -26.60 -17.98 -6.90
N GLN A 345 -26.58 -18.49 -8.10
CA GLN A 345 -25.74 -17.95 -9.17
C GLN A 345 -26.07 -16.49 -9.54
N PRO A 346 -27.33 -16.07 -9.72
CA PRO A 346 -27.65 -14.68 -10.03
C PRO A 346 -27.21 -13.70 -8.93
N ASP A 347 -27.44 -14.03 -7.65
CA ASP A 347 -27.09 -13.16 -6.54
C ASP A 347 -25.58 -13.03 -6.35
N PHE A 348 -24.84 -14.15 -6.52
CA PHE A 348 -23.39 -14.12 -6.48
C PHE A 348 -22.80 -13.26 -7.61
N GLN A 349 -23.29 -13.43 -8.84
CA GLN A 349 -22.85 -12.62 -9.98
C GLN A 349 -23.16 -11.12 -9.77
N ALA A 350 -24.37 -10.81 -9.33
CA ALA A 350 -24.75 -9.43 -9.04
C ALA A 350 -23.90 -8.80 -7.94
N GLY A 351 -23.57 -9.55 -6.88
CA GLY A 351 -22.69 -9.11 -5.79
C GLY A 351 -21.27 -8.80 -6.25
N ILE A 352 -20.71 -9.60 -7.16
CA ILE A 352 -19.39 -9.33 -7.76
C ILE A 352 -19.45 -8.10 -8.67
N ALA A 353 -20.48 -7.98 -9.50
CA ALA A 353 -20.64 -6.81 -10.37
C ALA A 353 -20.81 -5.51 -9.57
N ASP A 354 -21.60 -5.54 -8.49
CA ASP A 354 -21.75 -4.42 -7.55
C ASP A 354 -20.42 -4.04 -6.91
N HIS A 355 -19.70 -5.03 -6.39
CA HIS A 355 -18.40 -4.81 -5.75
C HIS A 355 -17.41 -4.14 -6.70
N LEU A 356 -17.26 -4.65 -7.91
CA LEU A 356 -16.33 -4.12 -8.91
C LEU A 356 -16.73 -2.74 -9.43
N SER A 357 -18.02 -2.55 -9.73
CA SER A 357 -18.50 -1.34 -10.41
C SER A 357 -18.78 -0.16 -9.49
N HIS A 358 -19.11 -0.40 -8.22
CA HIS A 358 -19.59 0.63 -7.31
C HIS A 358 -18.71 0.84 -6.06
N PHE A 359 -17.80 -0.08 -5.76
CA PHE A 359 -16.87 0.03 -4.62
C PHE A 359 -15.41 0.03 -5.06
N ALA A 360 -14.95 -1.01 -5.74
CA ALA A 360 -13.56 -1.11 -6.17
C ALA A 360 -13.18 0.00 -7.17
N SER A 361 -14.10 0.39 -8.06
CA SER A 361 -13.91 1.49 -9.01
C SER A 361 -13.68 2.86 -8.35
N GLU A 362 -14.14 3.06 -7.11
CA GLU A 362 -13.99 4.30 -6.37
C GLU A 362 -12.65 4.39 -5.60
N VAL A 363 -11.95 3.26 -5.44
CA VAL A 363 -10.71 3.20 -4.64
C VAL A 363 -9.65 4.21 -5.10
N PRO A 364 -9.36 4.37 -6.42
CA PRO A 364 -8.34 5.34 -6.86
C PRO A 364 -8.62 6.76 -6.38
N ARG A 365 -9.88 7.19 -6.43
CA ARG A 365 -10.30 8.52 -5.94
C ARG A 365 -10.06 8.67 -4.44
N PHE A 366 -10.41 7.66 -3.66
CA PHE A 366 -10.21 7.71 -2.21
C PHE A 366 -8.74 7.64 -1.79
N VAL A 367 -7.91 6.91 -2.55
CA VAL A 367 -6.46 6.89 -2.34
C VAL A 367 -5.85 8.27 -2.58
N VAL A 368 -6.18 8.90 -3.70
CA VAL A 368 -5.69 10.26 -4.01
C VAL A 368 -6.13 11.24 -2.92
N GLN A 369 -7.41 11.22 -2.54
CA GLN A 369 -7.93 12.04 -1.44
C GLN A 369 -7.15 11.83 -0.14
N ALA A 370 -6.92 10.57 0.25
CA ALA A 370 -6.19 10.25 1.48
C ALA A 370 -4.74 10.75 1.43
N MET A 371 -4.06 10.62 0.29
CA MET A 371 -2.70 11.12 0.09
C MET A 371 -2.63 12.66 0.16
N GLU A 372 -3.56 13.37 -0.50
CA GLU A 372 -3.64 14.83 -0.49
C GLU A 372 -3.95 15.40 0.91
N GLU A 373 -4.89 14.77 1.64
CA GLU A 373 -5.20 15.13 3.03
C GLU A 373 -3.96 14.95 3.93
N TYR A 374 -3.22 13.84 3.76
CA TYR A 374 -2.00 13.57 4.52
C TYR A 374 -0.89 14.58 4.19
N THR A 375 -0.68 14.86 2.90
CA THR A 375 0.27 15.88 2.43
C THR A 375 -0.03 17.25 3.02
N THR A 376 -1.30 17.66 3.03
CA THR A 376 -1.73 18.95 3.58
C THR A 376 -1.42 19.07 5.09
N LEU A 377 -1.54 17.98 5.83
CA LEU A 377 -1.30 17.97 7.27
C LEU A 377 0.19 17.90 7.64
N THR A 378 1.00 17.22 6.83
CA THR A 378 2.39 16.87 7.17
C THR A 378 3.44 17.57 6.33
N GLY A 379 3.08 18.09 5.15
CA GLY A 379 4.02 18.60 4.15
C GLY A 379 4.81 17.50 3.43
N ARG A 380 4.55 16.23 3.71
CA ARG A 380 5.16 15.10 2.99
C ARG A 380 4.26 14.68 1.83
N GLU A 381 4.78 14.80 0.62
CA GLU A 381 4.01 14.56 -0.61
C GLU A 381 3.94 13.07 -0.95
N TYR A 382 2.71 12.59 -1.16
CA TYR A 382 2.43 11.22 -1.59
C TYR A 382 1.54 11.22 -2.83
N HIS A 383 1.91 10.39 -3.79
CA HIS A 383 1.16 10.12 -5.02
C HIS A 383 1.14 8.61 -5.30
N PRO A 384 0.14 8.08 -6.02
CA PRO A 384 0.12 6.67 -6.44
C PRO A 384 1.39 6.23 -7.18
N VAL A 385 2.00 7.17 -7.91
CA VAL A 385 3.28 7.02 -8.60
C VAL A 385 4.14 8.24 -8.30
N GLN A 386 5.32 8.05 -7.75
CA GLN A 386 6.31 9.10 -7.58
C GLN A 386 7.31 9.09 -8.73
N THR A 387 7.68 10.27 -9.21
CA THR A 387 8.58 10.43 -10.34
C THR A 387 9.76 11.31 -9.97
N VAL A 388 10.95 10.91 -10.42
CA VAL A 388 12.18 11.68 -10.20
C VAL A 388 12.89 11.86 -11.54
N TRP A 389 13.04 13.11 -11.97
CA TRP A 389 13.67 13.51 -13.23
C TRP A 389 13.07 12.86 -14.47
N THR A 390 11.77 12.65 -14.49
CA THR A 390 11.09 12.02 -15.64
C THR A 390 10.79 13.02 -16.76
N GLU A 391 10.71 14.31 -16.50
CA GLU A 391 10.27 15.33 -17.46
C GLU A 391 11.11 15.34 -18.74
N ASP A 392 12.43 15.32 -18.61
CA ASP A 392 13.40 15.37 -19.71
C ASP A 392 14.12 14.03 -19.95
N ALA A 393 13.75 12.97 -19.24
CA ALA A 393 14.41 11.67 -19.38
C ALA A 393 14.03 10.96 -20.68
N ASP A 394 14.99 10.27 -21.26
CA ASP A 394 14.81 9.31 -22.36
C ASP A 394 14.61 7.87 -21.84
N TRP A 395 15.25 7.55 -20.71
CA TRP A 395 15.35 6.21 -20.14
C TRP A 395 14.91 6.19 -18.70
N ILE A 396 14.04 5.24 -18.35
CA ILE A 396 13.39 5.14 -17.05
C ILE A 396 13.70 3.80 -16.38
N LEU A 397 14.10 3.83 -15.12
CA LEU A 397 13.93 2.68 -14.22
C LEU A 397 12.60 2.81 -13.50
N LEU A 398 11.74 1.80 -13.60
CA LEU A 398 10.47 1.73 -12.91
C LEU A 398 10.50 0.57 -11.93
N GLY A 399 10.13 0.82 -10.68
CA GLY A 399 10.11 -0.23 -9.66
C GLY A 399 9.24 0.13 -8.47
N MET A 400 9.31 -0.71 -7.43
CA MET A 400 8.69 -0.45 -6.13
C MET A 400 9.58 -0.93 -5.00
N GLY A 401 9.37 -0.38 -3.81
CA GLY A 401 10.14 -0.72 -2.61
C GLY A 401 11.53 -0.10 -2.58
N SER A 402 12.41 -0.67 -1.76
CA SER A 402 13.71 -0.09 -1.40
C SER A 402 14.66 0.15 -2.58
N VAL A 403 14.49 -0.57 -3.67
CA VAL A 403 15.32 -0.41 -4.88
C VAL A 403 15.14 0.97 -5.53
N THR A 404 14.02 1.63 -5.33
CA THR A 404 13.76 2.93 -5.97
C THR A 404 14.62 4.04 -5.37
N ASP A 405 14.91 4.02 -4.07
CA ASP A 405 15.85 4.95 -3.42
C ASP A 405 17.28 4.78 -3.99
N ASP A 406 17.72 3.53 -4.20
CA ASP A 406 19.01 3.23 -4.81
C ASP A 406 19.06 3.67 -6.28
N ALA A 407 17.95 3.46 -7.00
CA ALA A 407 17.82 3.86 -8.41
C ALA A 407 17.89 5.39 -8.57
N GLU A 408 17.28 6.15 -7.65
CA GLU A 408 17.38 7.62 -7.62
C GLU A 408 18.82 8.09 -7.40
N ALA A 409 19.54 7.47 -6.47
CA ALA A 409 20.93 7.82 -6.22
C ALA A 409 21.82 7.56 -7.45
N VAL A 410 21.59 6.43 -8.16
CA VAL A 410 22.31 6.11 -9.41
C VAL A 410 21.89 7.04 -10.54
N ALA A 411 20.60 7.33 -10.69
CA ALA A 411 20.13 8.27 -11.71
C ALA A 411 20.74 9.66 -11.52
N SER A 412 20.81 10.16 -10.26
CA SER A 412 21.50 11.41 -9.93
C SER A 412 22.97 11.41 -10.41
N HIS A 413 23.69 10.31 -10.13
CA HIS A 413 25.08 10.16 -10.58
C HIS A 413 25.20 10.23 -12.11
N LEU A 414 24.37 9.49 -12.83
CA LEU A 414 24.38 9.46 -14.30
C LEU A 414 23.95 10.80 -14.92
N ARG A 415 23.00 11.51 -14.30
CA ARG A 415 22.61 12.86 -14.74
C ARG A 415 23.74 13.86 -14.60
N ASN A 416 24.57 13.75 -13.57
CA ASN A 416 25.79 14.57 -13.45
C ASN A 416 26.81 14.30 -14.57
N GLN A 417 26.70 13.15 -15.25
CA GLN A 417 27.46 12.82 -16.46
C GLN A 417 26.75 13.23 -17.76
N GLY A 418 25.59 13.89 -17.67
CA GLY A 418 24.81 14.36 -18.82
C GLY A 418 23.86 13.32 -19.42
N LYS A 419 23.61 12.19 -18.74
CA LYS A 419 22.65 11.18 -19.19
C LYS A 419 21.23 11.62 -18.81
N ARG A 420 20.27 11.51 -19.75
CA ARG A 420 18.86 11.85 -19.53
C ARG A 420 18.09 10.63 -18.98
N VAL A 421 18.27 10.34 -17.72
CA VAL A 421 17.69 9.19 -17.01
C VAL A 421 16.76 9.66 -15.91
N GLY A 422 15.73 8.88 -15.61
CA GLY A 422 14.77 9.15 -14.55
C GLY A 422 14.31 7.87 -13.85
N VAL A 423 13.56 8.04 -12.76
CA VAL A 423 13.04 6.94 -11.94
C VAL A 423 11.55 7.12 -11.72
N VAL A 424 10.83 6.01 -11.79
CA VAL A 424 9.39 5.91 -11.45
C VAL A 424 9.22 4.91 -10.32
N SER A 425 8.68 5.36 -9.19
CA SER A 425 8.41 4.55 -8.01
C SER A 425 6.91 4.33 -7.85
N VAL A 426 6.46 3.09 -7.92
CA VAL A 426 5.05 2.72 -7.73
C VAL A 426 4.76 2.60 -6.23
N LYS A 427 3.88 3.47 -5.70
CA LYS A 427 3.45 3.47 -4.29
C LYS A 427 2.11 2.79 -4.10
N LEU A 428 1.22 2.84 -5.10
CA LEU A 428 -0.03 2.10 -5.16
C LEU A 428 0.11 0.97 -6.18
N LEU A 429 0.21 -0.27 -5.70
CA LEU A 429 0.31 -1.43 -6.60
C LEU A 429 -1.06 -1.90 -7.10
N HIS A 430 -2.09 -1.84 -6.24
CA HIS A 430 -3.46 -2.21 -6.62
C HIS A 430 -4.49 -1.29 -5.95
N PRO A 431 -5.49 -0.78 -6.69
CA PRO A 431 -5.62 -0.86 -8.14
C PRO A 431 -4.44 -0.16 -8.84
N PHE A 432 -3.93 -0.77 -9.91
CA PHE A 432 -2.72 -0.25 -10.58
C PHE A 432 -2.99 1.13 -11.20
N PRO A 433 -2.17 2.15 -10.93
CA PRO A 433 -2.40 3.53 -11.39
C PRO A 433 -1.94 3.71 -12.85
N GLU A 434 -2.64 3.03 -13.78
CA GLU A 434 -2.27 2.98 -15.18
C GLU A 434 -2.06 4.36 -15.80
N ALA A 435 -2.98 5.30 -15.52
CA ALA A 435 -2.90 6.65 -16.08
C ALA A 435 -1.65 7.41 -15.62
N ASP A 436 -1.25 7.27 -14.35
CA ASP A 436 -0.07 7.96 -13.80
C ASP A 436 1.22 7.35 -14.35
N VAL A 437 1.28 6.02 -14.44
CA VAL A 437 2.39 5.30 -15.08
C VAL A 437 2.54 5.73 -16.52
N ILE A 438 1.45 5.81 -17.28
CA ILE A 438 1.49 6.23 -18.69
C ILE A 438 1.96 7.68 -18.83
N ARG A 439 1.50 8.61 -17.97
CA ARG A 439 2.00 10.00 -17.97
C ARG A 439 3.51 10.04 -17.74
N ALA A 440 4.02 9.24 -16.81
CA ALA A 440 5.45 9.16 -16.52
C ALA A 440 6.27 8.55 -17.67
N LEU A 441 5.66 7.68 -18.47
CA LEU A 441 6.31 6.98 -19.59
C LEU A 441 6.10 7.66 -20.95
N GLN A 442 5.30 8.73 -21.02
CA GLN A 442 5.04 9.45 -22.26
C GLN A 442 6.32 10.04 -22.87
N GLY A 443 6.57 9.74 -24.15
CA GLY A 443 7.73 10.23 -24.90
C GLY A 443 9.07 9.61 -24.49
N LYS A 444 9.07 8.53 -23.70
CA LYS A 444 10.29 7.83 -23.29
C LYS A 444 10.73 6.84 -24.37
N LYS A 445 12.05 6.65 -24.51
CA LYS A 445 12.62 5.69 -25.47
C LYS A 445 12.57 4.26 -24.95
N ALA A 446 12.89 4.08 -23.66
CA ALA A 446 12.88 2.78 -23.03
C ALA A 446 12.58 2.88 -21.52
N VAL A 447 11.99 1.81 -20.98
CA VAL A 447 11.78 1.58 -19.56
C VAL A 447 12.28 0.19 -19.18
N THR A 448 13.03 0.11 -18.09
CA THR A 448 13.33 -1.16 -17.42
C THR A 448 12.48 -1.27 -16.17
N VAL A 449 11.69 -2.33 -16.07
CA VAL A 449 10.93 -2.67 -14.87
C VAL A 449 11.79 -3.51 -13.95
N LEU A 450 11.97 -3.03 -12.71
CA LEU A 450 12.76 -3.69 -11.66
C LEU A 450 11.87 -4.66 -10.87
N GLU A 451 12.18 -5.95 -10.94
CA GLU A 451 11.39 -7.02 -10.32
C GLU A 451 12.17 -7.75 -9.22
N ARG A 452 11.66 -7.71 -7.99
CA ARG A 452 12.18 -8.54 -6.89
C ARG A 452 11.39 -9.85 -6.77
N SER A 453 11.05 -10.43 -7.90
CA SER A 453 10.29 -11.68 -8.03
C SER A 453 10.55 -12.33 -9.36
N GLY A 454 10.48 -13.67 -9.41
CA GLY A 454 10.55 -14.41 -10.67
C GLY A 454 9.23 -14.43 -11.45
N THR A 455 8.14 -13.89 -10.90
CA THR A 455 6.81 -13.87 -11.58
C THR A 455 6.60 -12.66 -12.48
N THR A 456 7.45 -11.65 -12.38
CA THR A 456 7.43 -10.43 -13.23
C THR A 456 6.06 -9.73 -13.30
N ALA A 457 5.31 -9.71 -12.18
CA ALA A 457 3.94 -9.21 -12.18
C ALA A 457 3.85 -7.70 -12.41
N LEU A 458 4.79 -6.91 -11.89
CA LEU A 458 4.83 -5.46 -12.15
C LEU A 458 5.06 -5.18 -13.65
N THR A 459 5.94 -5.94 -14.30
CA THR A 459 6.17 -5.85 -15.76
C THR A 459 4.88 -6.14 -16.53
N GLN A 460 4.08 -7.13 -16.10
CA GLN A 460 2.81 -7.46 -16.74
C GLN A 460 1.81 -6.30 -16.60
N LEU A 461 1.71 -5.68 -15.43
CA LEU A 461 0.85 -4.52 -15.19
C LEU A 461 1.27 -3.32 -16.04
N VAL A 462 2.57 -3.04 -16.14
CA VAL A 462 3.11 -1.97 -16.99
C VAL A 462 2.80 -2.23 -18.47
N ASN A 463 3.02 -3.46 -18.94
CA ASN A 463 2.71 -3.84 -20.33
C ASN A 463 1.21 -3.73 -20.63
N GLN A 464 0.34 -4.10 -19.69
CA GLN A 464 -1.10 -3.94 -19.83
C GLN A 464 -1.48 -2.45 -19.94
N ALA A 465 -0.91 -1.59 -19.09
CA ALA A 465 -1.16 -0.15 -19.14
C ALA A 465 -0.69 0.46 -20.49
N LEU A 466 0.50 0.08 -20.96
CA LEU A 466 1.03 0.51 -22.26
C LEU A 466 0.16 0.05 -23.43
N TYR A 467 -0.32 -1.21 -23.40
CA TYR A 467 -1.21 -1.72 -24.45
C TYR A 467 -2.52 -0.94 -24.49
N ARG A 468 -3.18 -0.72 -23.35
CA ARG A 468 -4.41 0.06 -23.24
C ARG A 468 -4.21 1.51 -23.69
N SER A 469 -3.09 2.09 -23.36
CA SER A 469 -2.72 3.44 -23.79
C SER A 469 -2.54 3.53 -25.30
N PHE A 470 -1.87 2.54 -25.91
CA PHE A 470 -1.70 2.47 -27.36
C PHE A 470 -3.05 2.27 -28.08
N GLU A 471 -3.90 1.37 -27.59
CA GLU A 471 -5.26 1.20 -28.10
C GLU A 471 -6.06 2.52 -27.96
N ASN A 472 -5.92 3.22 -26.85
CA ASN A 472 -6.65 4.45 -26.56
C ASN A 472 -6.26 5.62 -27.47
N HIS A 473 -5.05 5.62 -28.01
CA HIS A 473 -4.64 6.60 -29.01
C HIS A 473 -5.53 6.57 -30.27
N HIS A 474 -6.11 5.41 -30.59
CA HIS A 474 -6.94 5.21 -31.77
C HIS A 474 -8.46 5.11 -31.46
N THR A 475 -8.84 4.71 -30.26
CA THR A 475 -10.21 4.24 -29.99
C THR A 475 -10.92 4.91 -28.81
N GLU A 476 -10.22 5.56 -27.92
CA GLU A 476 -10.74 6.14 -26.66
C GLU A 476 -11.53 5.13 -25.79
N ARG A 477 -11.21 3.83 -25.87
CA ARG A 477 -11.94 2.75 -25.15
C ARG A 477 -11.63 2.67 -23.65
N HIS A 478 -10.54 3.27 -23.20
CA HIS A 478 -10.08 3.22 -21.81
C HIS A 478 -10.12 4.60 -21.17
N PRO A 479 -11.27 5.03 -20.60
CA PRO A 479 -11.43 6.36 -20.05
C PRO A 479 -10.38 6.69 -18.99
N GLY A 480 -9.80 7.89 -19.09
CA GLY A 480 -8.81 8.39 -18.14
C GLY A 480 -7.37 7.95 -18.39
N ILE A 481 -7.10 6.98 -19.28
CA ILE A 481 -5.74 6.58 -19.66
C ILE A 481 -5.30 7.45 -20.85
N PRO A 482 -4.17 8.18 -20.77
CA PRO A 482 -3.64 8.94 -21.90
C PRO A 482 -3.29 8.03 -23.09
N GLY A 483 -3.60 8.45 -24.31
CA GLY A 483 -3.25 7.71 -25.53
C GLY A 483 -1.80 7.98 -25.95
N LEU A 484 -1.02 6.92 -26.20
CA LEU A 484 0.36 6.99 -26.71
C LEU A 484 0.41 6.53 -28.17
N SER A 485 0.95 7.38 -29.07
CA SER A 485 1.20 7.02 -30.46
C SER A 485 2.40 6.07 -30.62
N GLU A 486 3.36 6.15 -29.72
CA GLU A 486 4.58 5.34 -29.72
C GLU A 486 4.81 4.76 -28.33
N LEU A 487 5.18 3.50 -28.25
CA LEU A 487 5.47 2.81 -27.00
C LEU A 487 6.98 2.81 -26.72
N PRO A 488 7.41 3.03 -25.47
CA PRO A 488 8.79 2.79 -25.10
C PRO A 488 9.16 1.30 -25.24
N SER A 489 10.42 1.02 -25.51
CA SER A 489 10.93 -0.35 -25.38
C SER A 489 10.90 -0.77 -23.91
N VAL A 490 10.34 -1.95 -23.61
CA VAL A 490 10.22 -2.47 -22.24
C VAL A 490 11.22 -3.60 -22.02
N SER A 491 11.98 -3.52 -20.95
CA SER A 491 12.79 -4.62 -20.45
C SER A 491 12.51 -4.92 -19.00
N THR A 492 12.79 -6.15 -18.57
CA THR A 492 12.60 -6.62 -17.19
C THR A 492 13.95 -6.96 -16.58
N ALA A 493 14.23 -6.38 -15.41
CA ALA A 493 15.42 -6.67 -14.63
C ALA A 493 15.05 -7.38 -13.32
N ILE A 494 15.37 -8.64 -13.20
CA ILE A 494 15.18 -9.41 -11.95
C ILE A 494 16.37 -9.17 -11.03
N PHE A 495 16.09 -8.82 -9.78
CA PHE A 495 17.13 -8.49 -8.80
C PHE A 495 16.81 -8.99 -7.39
N GLY A 496 17.83 -9.09 -6.55
CA GLY A 496 17.71 -9.19 -5.09
C GLY A 496 17.03 -10.46 -4.56
N LEU A 497 16.82 -11.49 -5.41
CA LEU A 497 16.19 -12.73 -4.98
C LEU A 497 17.02 -13.42 -3.89
N GLY A 498 16.33 -13.87 -2.83
CA GLY A 498 16.99 -14.54 -1.70
C GLY A 498 17.96 -13.63 -0.91
N GLY A 499 17.79 -12.32 -0.98
CA GLY A 499 18.65 -11.34 -0.31
C GLY A 499 19.97 -11.07 -1.03
N HIS A 500 20.07 -11.48 -2.31
CA HIS A 500 21.26 -11.19 -3.09
C HIS A 500 21.53 -9.68 -3.17
N ASP A 501 22.77 -9.26 -2.93
CA ASP A 501 23.14 -7.86 -2.80
C ASP A 501 23.00 -7.11 -4.12
N LEU A 502 22.16 -6.07 -4.14
CA LEU A 502 22.07 -5.14 -5.26
C LEU A 502 23.03 -3.97 -5.00
N GLN A 503 23.96 -3.76 -5.91
CA GLN A 503 24.93 -2.67 -5.81
C GLN A 503 24.65 -1.59 -6.86
N PRO A 504 25.08 -0.33 -6.63
CA PRO A 504 24.88 0.76 -7.59
C PRO A 504 25.30 0.42 -9.02
N ARG A 505 26.40 -0.32 -9.20
CA ARG A 505 26.88 -0.77 -10.52
C ARG A 505 25.85 -1.60 -11.29
N HIS A 506 25.00 -2.37 -10.59
CA HIS A 506 23.97 -3.18 -11.23
C HIS A 506 22.87 -2.30 -11.84
N LEU A 507 22.49 -1.22 -11.16
CA LEU A 507 21.53 -0.25 -11.67
C LEU A 507 22.12 0.60 -12.80
N VAL A 508 23.45 0.89 -12.77
CA VAL A 508 24.14 1.48 -13.93
C VAL A 508 24.04 0.56 -15.13
N ALA A 509 24.30 -0.75 -14.97
CA ALA A 509 24.19 -1.73 -16.05
C ALA A 509 22.76 -1.78 -16.63
N ALA A 510 21.73 -1.62 -15.82
CA ALA A 510 20.34 -1.54 -16.27
C ALA A 510 20.08 -0.31 -17.16
N PHE A 511 20.61 0.86 -16.80
CA PHE A 511 20.57 2.05 -17.67
C PHE A 511 21.39 1.87 -18.95
N GLU A 512 22.59 1.30 -18.85
CA GLU A 512 23.44 1.03 -20.01
C GLU A 512 22.78 0.07 -21.01
N ASN A 513 22.02 -0.92 -20.52
CA ASN A 513 21.24 -1.83 -21.37
C ASN A 513 20.22 -1.07 -22.23
N MET A 514 19.51 -0.09 -21.64
CA MET A 514 18.55 0.74 -22.39
C MET A 514 19.22 1.71 -23.36
N ILE A 515 20.38 2.25 -22.99
CA ILE A 515 21.12 3.22 -23.79
C ILE A 515 21.83 2.54 -24.99
N SER A 516 22.29 1.32 -24.79
CA SER A 516 23.01 0.56 -25.79
C SER A 516 22.07 -0.10 -26.81
N ALA A 517 22.60 -0.38 -28.01
CA ALA A 517 21.86 -1.13 -29.03
C ALA A 517 21.58 -2.60 -28.66
N ARG A 518 22.12 -3.10 -27.54
CA ARG A 518 21.91 -4.49 -27.10
C ARG A 518 20.50 -4.73 -26.61
N ASN A 519 19.93 -3.81 -25.82
CA ASN A 519 18.56 -3.82 -25.23
C ASN A 519 18.03 -5.24 -24.92
N VAL A 520 18.70 -5.94 -24.02
CA VAL A 520 18.28 -7.29 -23.60
C VAL A 520 16.92 -7.19 -22.89
N PRO A 521 15.88 -7.93 -23.34
CA PRO A 521 14.52 -7.74 -22.83
C PRO A 521 14.28 -8.34 -21.43
N LEU A 522 15.02 -9.38 -21.04
CA LEU A 522 14.98 -10.00 -19.72
C LEU A 522 16.39 -10.31 -19.25
N TYR A 523 16.74 -9.82 -18.07
CA TYR A 523 18.06 -10.03 -17.50
C TYR A 523 18.04 -10.01 -15.97
N TYR A 524 19.18 -10.39 -15.38
CA TYR A 524 19.35 -10.50 -13.93
C TYR A 524 20.46 -9.55 -13.47
N LEU A 525 20.16 -8.78 -12.43
CA LEU A 525 21.09 -7.84 -11.81
C LEU A 525 21.78 -8.48 -10.60
N GLY A 526 23.11 -8.42 -10.58
CA GLY A 526 23.93 -8.95 -9.50
C GLY A 526 24.05 -10.47 -9.46
N SER A 527 23.31 -11.19 -10.29
CA SER A 527 23.37 -12.64 -10.34
C SER A 527 24.50 -13.10 -11.27
N LYS A 528 25.32 -14.02 -10.76
CA LYS A 528 26.22 -14.82 -11.58
C LYS A 528 25.59 -16.20 -11.71
N PHE A 529 25.08 -16.54 -12.91
CA PHE A 529 24.56 -17.90 -13.15
C PHE A 529 25.65 -18.95 -13.00
N PHE A 530 26.88 -18.53 -13.26
CA PHE A 530 28.05 -19.38 -13.21
C PHE A 530 29.11 -18.66 -12.37
N SER A 531 29.44 -19.21 -11.22
CA SER A 531 30.48 -18.69 -10.31
C SER A 531 31.65 -19.65 -10.30
N ASP A 532 32.88 -19.12 -10.18
CA ASP A 532 34.06 -19.95 -9.98
C ASP A 532 33.88 -20.81 -8.73
N SER A 533 34.06 -22.10 -8.89
CA SER A 533 33.98 -23.10 -7.80
C SER A 533 35.37 -23.69 -7.55
N THR A 534 35.61 -24.07 -6.30
CA THR A 534 36.80 -24.83 -5.93
C THR A 534 36.70 -26.30 -6.33
N SER A 535 35.48 -26.78 -6.68
CA SER A 535 35.26 -28.14 -7.17
C SER A 535 35.46 -28.22 -8.67
N PRO A 536 36.39 -29.07 -9.15
CA PRO A 536 36.56 -29.32 -10.57
C PRO A 536 35.32 -29.87 -11.29
N GLU A 537 34.55 -30.70 -10.58
CA GLU A 537 33.29 -31.30 -11.07
C GLU A 537 32.23 -30.22 -11.31
N MET A 538 32.10 -29.28 -10.38
CA MET A 538 31.16 -28.15 -10.50
C MET A 538 31.55 -27.23 -11.67
N ASN A 539 32.84 -26.95 -11.85
CA ASN A 539 33.34 -26.15 -12.97
C ASN A 539 33.05 -26.86 -14.29
N ALA A 540 33.28 -28.18 -14.39
CA ALA A 540 32.99 -28.95 -15.58
C ALA A 540 31.47 -28.95 -15.89
N LEU A 541 30.59 -29.06 -14.88
CA LEU A 541 29.16 -28.99 -15.07
C LEU A 541 28.75 -27.59 -15.56
N GLN A 542 29.27 -26.53 -14.95
CA GLN A 542 28.99 -25.16 -15.38
C GLN A 542 29.40 -24.92 -16.85
N GLU A 543 30.56 -25.42 -17.29
CA GLU A 543 30.98 -25.30 -18.68
C GLU A 543 30.04 -26.05 -19.65
N GLN A 544 29.51 -27.22 -19.23
CA GLN A 544 28.49 -27.93 -20.01
C GLN A 544 27.19 -27.12 -20.10
N LEU A 545 26.75 -26.50 -18.99
CA LEU A 545 25.54 -25.65 -18.96
C LEU A 545 25.71 -24.40 -19.81
N LYS A 546 26.87 -23.71 -19.73
CA LYS A 546 27.17 -22.55 -20.59
C LYS A 546 27.13 -22.91 -22.07
N LYS A 547 27.66 -24.09 -22.42
CA LYS A 547 27.66 -24.59 -23.81
C LYS A 547 26.25 -24.95 -24.30
N ALA A 548 25.43 -25.53 -23.41
CA ALA A 548 24.06 -25.95 -23.73
C ALA A 548 23.06 -24.78 -23.75
N TYR A 549 23.28 -23.76 -22.91
CA TYR A 549 22.43 -22.59 -22.75
C TYR A 549 23.24 -21.28 -22.82
N PRO A 550 23.84 -20.94 -23.99
CA PRO A 550 24.70 -19.77 -24.12
C PRO A 550 23.98 -18.45 -23.88
N GLU A 551 22.67 -18.37 -24.12
CA GLU A 551 21.83 -17.22 -23.86
C GLU A 551 21.78 -16.82 -22.36
N THR A 552 21.89 -17.78 -21.44
CA THR A 552 21.88 -17.51 -20.00
C THR A 552 23.06 -16.63 -19.57
N VAL A 553 24.20 -16.76 -20.24
CA VAL A 553 25.39 -15.94 -19.96
C VAL A 553 25.11 -14.47 -20.28
N SER A 554 24.38 -14.22 -21.38
CA SER A 554 24.02 -12.85 -21.79
C SER A 554 22.97 -12.19 -20.93
N MET A 555 22.21 -12.97 -20.14
CA MET A 555 21.20 -12.47 -19.21
C MET A 555 21.79 -11.88 -17.92
N ALA A 556 23.04 -12.15 -17.57
CA ALA A 556 23.72 -11.53 -16.44
C ALA A 556 24.43 -10.26 -16.89
N LEU A 557 23.83 -9.09 -16.63
CA LEU A 557 24.42 -7.82 -17.02
C LEU A 557 25.43 -7.33 -15.98
N GLU A 558 26.59 -6.95 -16.45
CA GLU A 558 27.66 -6.31 -15.66
C GLU A 558 28.12 -5.02 -16.34
N THR A 559 28.55 -4.04 -15.55
CA THR A 559 29.19 -2.80 -16.00
C THR A 559 30.58 -2.66 -15.40
N GLY A 560 31.45 -1.95 -16.08
CA GLY A 560 32.77 -1.54 -15.55
C GLY A 560 32.67 -0.38 -14.56
N GLU A 561 31.55 0.35 -14.51
CA GLU A 561 31.38 1.50 -13.64
C GLU A 561 30.80 1.08 -12.26
N ASN A 562 31.46 1.48 -11.18
CA ASN A 562 30.97 1.31 -9.82
C ASN A 562 30.97 2.67 -9.11
N PRO A 563 29.87 3.42 -9.19
CA PRO A 563 29.79 4.77 -8.67
C PRO A 563 29.95 4.81 -7.15
N LYS A 564 30.71 5.79 -6.67
CA LYS A 564 30.85 6.07 -5.24
C LYS A 564 29.77 7.09 -4.86
N LEU A 565 28.62 6.60 -4.38
CA LEU A 565 27.45 7.43 -4.06
C LEU A 565 27.50 8.04 -2.64
N LEU A 566 28.32 7.48 -1.74
CA LEU A 566 28.45 7.99 -0.38
C LEU A 566 29.37 9.22 -0.34
N PRO A 567 29.10 10.20 0.53
CA PRO A 567 30.02 11.29 0.83
C PRO A 567 31.42 10.78 1.20
N LYS A 568 32.45 11.61 0.94
CA LYS A 568 33.84 11.24 1.25
C LYS A 568 34.07 10.98 2.73
N GLU A 569 33.32 11.69 3.58
CA GLU A 569 33.40 11.64 5.04
C GLU A 569 32.58 10.48 5.63
N ALA A 570 31.85 9.72 4.79
CA ALA A 570 31.02 8.62 5.25
C ALA A 570 31.87 7.47 5.82
N ILE A 571 31.54 7.06 7.03
CA ILE A 571 32.18 5.92 7.71
C ILE A 571 31.28 4.70 7.55
N ARG A 572 31.87 3.58 7.14
CA ARG A 572 31.18 2.27 7.10
C ARG A 572 31.72 1.38 8.20
N VAL A 573 30.82 0.90 9.05
CA VAL A 573 31.11 -0.11 10.06
C VAL A 573 30.41 -1.40 9.69
N ARG A 574 31.13 -2.51 9.69
CA ARG A 574 30.56 -3.83 9.45
C ARG A 574 30.83 -4.74 10.62
N PHE A 575 29.77 -5.24 11.23
CA PHE A 575 29.85 -6.28 12.24
C PHE A 575 29.68 -7.64 11.58
N HIS A 576 30.56 -8.57 11.91
CA HIS A 576 30.45 -9.97 11.47
C HIS A 576 30.32 -10.84 12.71
N SER A 577 29.31 -11.69 12.73
CA SER A 577 29.04 -12.56 13.86
C SER A 577 28.19 -13.76 13.43
N VAL A 578 28.15 -14.77 14.26
CA VAL A 578 27.18 -15.86 14.15
C VAL A 578 25.84 -15.37 14.68
N GLY A 579 24.71 -15.88 14.13
CA GLY A 579 23.38 -15.55 14.60
C GLY A 579 23.21 -15.77 16.12
N GLY A 580 22.44 -14.91 16.77
CA GLY A 580 22.20 -14.96 18.22
C GLY A 580 23.22 -14.19 19.10
N TYR A 581 24.32 -13.66 18.55
CA TYR A 581 25.33 -12.93 19.31
C TYR A 581 25.08 -11.41 19.44
N GLY A 582 23.82 -10.97 19.18
CA GLY A 582 23.42 -9.57 19.39
C GLY A 582 23.96 -8.56 18.37
N THR A 583 24.51 -9.00 17.25
CA THR A 583 25.11 -8.12 16.23
C THR A 583 24.10 -7.12 15.66
N ILE A 584 22.86 -7.55 15.45
CA ILE A 584 21.77 -6.68 14.97
C ILE A 584 21.45 -5.62 16.02
N ALA A 585 21.30 -6.02 17.28
CA ALA A 585 21.06 -5.10 18.39
C ALA A 585 22.20 -4.09 18.57
N SER A 586 23.46 -4.53 18.43
CA SER A 586 24.62 -3.64 18.47
C SER A 586 24.63 -2.62 17.33
N GLY A 587 24.22 -3.04 16.12
CA GLY A 587 24.07 -2.15 14.96
C GLY A 587 22.96 -1.12 15.17
N LYS A 588 21.80 -1.54 15.68
CA LYS A 588 20.68 -0.64 16.03
C LYS A 588 21.15 0.39 17.08
N LEU A 589 21.72 -0.07 18.20
CA LEU A 589 22.20 0.81 19.29
C LEU A 589 23.25 1.83 18.80
N LEU A 590 24.19 1.40 17.96
CA LEU A 590 25.18 2.32 17.39
C LEU A 590 24.50 3.39 16.51
N THR A 591 23.52 3.01 15.70
CA THR A 591 22.76 3.94 14.86
C THR A 591 21.99 4.95 15.70
N ASP A 592 21.34 4.49 16.77
CA ASP A 592 20.60 5.35 17.70
C ASP A 592 21.53 6.36 18.39
N ILE A 593 22.71 5.93 18.86
CA ILE A 593 23.71 6.82 19.46
C ILE A 593 24.20 7.86 18.44
N LEU A 594 24.54 7.42 17.23
CA LEU A 594 25.07 8.30 16.19
C LEU A 594 24.03 9.33 15.75
N ALA A 595 22.79 8.93 15.58
CA ALA A 595 21.72 9.84 15.13
C ALA A 595 21.13 10.67 16.28
N ALA A 596 20.58 10.02 17.32
CA ALA A 596 19.82 10.71 18.36
C ALA A 596 20.71 11.47 19.34
N VAL A 597 21.95 10.99 19.63
CA VAL A 597 22.84 11.63 20.61
C VAL A 597 23.86 12.56 19.93
N LEU A 598 24.42 12.16 18.78
CA LEU A 598 25.48 12.91 18.11
C LEU A 598 24.97 13.72 16.91
N GLY A 599 23.70 13.59 16.52
CA GLY A 599 23.09 14.34 15.39
C GLY A 599 23.73 14.00 14.03
N LEU A 600 24.25 12.78 13.86
CA LEU A 600 24.86 12.31 12.62
C LEU A 600 23.85 11.52 11.80
N HIS A 601 23.82 11.74 10.50
CA HIS A 601 23.03 10.89 9.60
C HIS A 601 23.56 9.46 9.63
N SER A 602 22.74 8.53 10.10
CA SER A 602 23.13 7.13 10.25
C SER A 602 22.08 6.16 9.73
N LYS A 603 22.53 5.04 9.18
CA LYS A 603 21.69 3.92 8.75
C LYS A 603 22.32 2.61 9.17
N SER A 604 21.50 1.65 9.60
CA SER A 604 21.92 0.28 9.88
C SER A 604 20.96 -0.70 9.21
N ALA A 605 21.52 -1.74 8.60
CA ALA A 605 20.75 -2.80 8.00
C ALA A 605 21.41 -4.16 8.29
N PRO A 606 20.64 -5.19 8.69
CA PRO A 606 21.13 -6.56 8.72
C PRO A 606 21.35 -7.07 7.29
N LYS A 607 22.38 -7.89 7.10
CA LYS A 607 22.68 -8.57 5.83
C LYS A 607 22.91 -10.05 6.06
#